data_92644a1e95add80a6f68f830e395ef09
#
_entry.id   92644a1e95add80a6f68f830e395ef09
#
_cell.length_a   1.000
_cell.length_b   1.000
_cell.length_c   1.000
_cell.angle_alpha   90.00
_cell.angle_beta   90.00
_cell.angle_gamma   90.00
#
_symmetry.space_group_name_H-M   'P 1'
#
loop_
_entity.id
_entity.type
_entity.pdbx_description
1 polymer ?
#
loop_
_entity_poly.entity_id
_entity_poly.type
_entity_poly.pdbx_seq_one_letter_code
_entity_poly.pdbx_strand_id
1 'polypeptide(L)'
;MPDDVVRELNLDGHSAVVALTHDPKLDDLALMEALKSAAFYVGAIGSKKNNDARRERLKEFDVSADEIARLRGPVGLYIGSKTPPEIALAILAEMTAVRHGVSEPSWAAKPARRFDPSACEVKTPT
;
A
#
# COMPACT_ATOMS: atom_id res chain seq x y z
N MET A 1 3.52 19.84 -9.54
CA MET A 1 3.60 19.06 -8.29
C MET A 1 2.70 17.84 -8.38
N PRO A 2 3.04 16.72 -7.76
CA PRO A 2 2.25 15.50 -7.89
C PRO A 2 0.80 15.63 -7.40
N ASP A 3 0.54 16.42 -6.37
CA ASP A 3 -0.80 16.68 -5.87
C ASP A 3 -1.69 17.37 -6.91
N ASP A 4 -1.14 18.31 -7.65
CA ASP A 4 -1.88 19.00 -8.72
C ASP A 4 -2.25 18.03 -9.84
N VAL A 5 -1.33 17.16 -10.23
CA VAL A 5 -1.57 16.14 -11.26
C VAL A 5 -2.67 15.17 -10.82
N VAL A 6 -2.62 14.68 -9.59
CA VAL A 6 -3.64 13.79 -9.06
C VAL A 6 -5.01 14.48 -9.06
N ARG A 7 -5.05 15.75 -8.67
CA ARG A 7 -6.30 16.52 -8.66
C ARG A 7 -6.88 16.70 -10.06
N GLU A 8 -6.02 17.00 -11.04
CA GLU A 8 -6.43 17.20 -12.43
C GLU A 8 -6.95 15.93 -13.09
N LEU A 9 -6.49 14.75 -12.67
CA LEU A 9 -6.90 13.47 -13.24
C LEU A 9 -8.32 13.07 -12.88
N ASN A 10 -8.96 13.71 -11.91
CA ASN A 10 -10.32 13.38 -11.46
C ASN A 10 -10.47 11.87 -11.19
N LEU A 11 -9.72 11.36 -10.24
CA LEU A 11 -9.72 9.94 -9.92
C LEU A 11 -11.10 9.47 -9.48
N ASP A 12 -11.53 8.34 -9.99
CA ASP A 12 -12.83 7.73 -9.70
C ASP A 12 -12.68 6.33 -9.09
N GLY A 13 -13.79 5.64 -8.90
CA GLY A 13 -13.81 4.29 -8.32
C GLY A 13 -13.14 3.21 -9.16
N HIS A 14 -12.69 3.51 -10.36
CA HIS A 14 -11.93 2.62 -11.23
C HIS A 14 -10.44 2.97 -11.28
N SER A 15 -10.03 3.96 -10.50
CA SER A 15 -8.65 4.43 -10.48
C SER A 15 -7.87 3.84 -9.31
N ALA A 16 -6.58 3.56 -9.53
CA ALA A 16 -5.65 3.14 -8.50
C ALA A 16 -4.42 4.03 -8.53
N VAL A 17 -3.88 4.34 -7.37
CA VAL A 17 -2.67 5.16 -7.23
C VAL A 17 -1.65 4.39 -6.42
N VAL A 18 -0.43 4.26 -6.96
CA VAL A 18 0.67 3.61 -6.27
C VAL A 18 1.88 4.54 -6.28
N ALA A 19 2.37 4.89 -5.11
CA ALA A 19 3.56 5.71 -4.95
C ALA A 19 4.79 4.81 -4.91
N LEU A 20 5.68 4.99 -5.86
CA LEU A 20 6.84 4.12 -6.08
C LEU A 20 8.17 4.87 -6.01
N THR A 21 8.19 6.16 -5.67
CA THR A 21 9.41 6.93 -5.68
C THR A 21 10.20 6.78 -4.38
N HIS A 22 11.45 7.24 -4.39
CA HIS A 22 12.29 7.32 -3.20
C HIS A 22 12.24 8.70 -2.54
N ASP A 23 11.41 9.62 -3.07
CA ASP A 23 11.25 10.96 -2.50
C ASP A 23 9.97 11.01 -1.64
N PRO A 24 10.10 10.96 -0.31
CA PRO A 24 8.93 10.95 0.56
C PRO A 24 8.04 12.18 0.41
N LYS A 25 8.61 13.32 0.07
CA LYS A 25 7.87 14.57 -0.09
C LYS A 25 6.90 14.49 -1.26
N LEU A 26 7.39 14.02 -2.41
CA LEU A 26 6.57 13.89 -3.62
C LEU A 26 5.49 12.83 -3.43
N ASP A 27 5.86 11.71 -2.83
CA ASP A 27 4.92 10.62 -2.56
C ASP A 27 3.83 11.05 -1.59
N ASP A 28 4.20 11.75 -0.51
CA ASP A 28 3.24 12.21 0.49
C ASP A 28 2.21 13.20 -0.11
N LEU A 29 2.65 14.10 -1.00
CA LEU A 29 1.75 15.02 -1.69
C LEU A 29 0.75 14.29 -2.58
N ALA A 30 1.23 13.32 -3.36
CA ALA A 30 0.37 12.53 -4.22
C ALA A 30 -0.62 11.68 -3.40
N LEU A 31 -0.15 11.06 -2.34
CA LEU A 31 -0.99 10.22 -1.47
C LEU A 31 -2.04 11.03 -0.72
N MET A 32 -1.71 12.23 -0.29
CA MET A 32 -2.66 13.13 0.37
C MET A 32 -3.88 13.38 -0.51
N GLU A 33 -3.68 13.71 -1.77
CA GLU A 33 -4.76 13.93 -2.72
C GLU A 33 -5.46 12.62 -3.10
N ALA A 34 -4.70 11.56 -3.33
CA ALA A 34 -5.26 10.25 -3.69
C ALA A 34 -6.16 9.68 -2.61
N LEU A 35 -5.80 9.83 -1.34
CA LEU A 35 -6.61 9.35 -0.21
C LEU A 35 -7.92 10.13 -0.06
N LYS A 36 -7.97 11.36 -0.56
CA LYS A 36 -9.20 12.16 -0.58
C LYS A 36 -10.03 11.92 -1.83
N SER A 37 -9.50 11.20 -2.81
CA SER A 37 -10.19 10.90 -4.05
C SER A 37 -11.05 9.65 -3.93
N ALA A 38 -11.81 9.35 -4.99
CA ALA A 38 -12.63 8.15 -5.09
C ALA A 38 -11.86 6.89 -5.54
N ALA A 39 -10.52 6.97 -5.71
CA ALA A 39 -9.71 5.84 -6.15
C ALA A 39 -9.95 4.61 -5.27
N PHE A 40 -10.12 3.44 -5.89
CA PHE A 40 -10.43 2.22 -5.15
C PHE A 40 -9.20 1.63 -4.43
N TYR A 41 -8.02 2.00 -4.87
CA TYR A 41 -6.75 1.51 -4.32
C TYR A 41 -5.74 2.64 -4.25
N VAL A 42 -5.16 2.84 -3.08
CA VAL A 42 -4.07 3.79 -2.86
C VAL A 42 -2.98 3.07 -2.07
N GLY A 43 -1.81 2.98 -2.64
CA GLY A 43 -0.71 2.23 -2.03
C GLY A 43 0.62 2.94 -2.13
N ALA A 44 1.55 2.56 -1.27
CA ALA A 44 2.90 3.11 -1.24
C ALA A 44 3.93 2.03 -1.00
N ILE A 45 5.01 2.08 -1.76
CA ILE A 45 6.15 1.19 -1.58
C ILE A 45 6.93 1.58 -0.33
N GLY A 46 7.73 0.66 0.18
CA GLY A 46 8.61 0.89 1.32
C GLY A 46 8.37 -0.12 2.42
N SER A 47 9.23 -0.07 3.45
CA SER A 47 9.10 -0.96 4.60
C SER A 47 7.89 -0.59 5.47
N LYS A 48 7.50 -1.50 6.34
CA LYS A 48 6.45 -1.22 7.33
C LYS A 48 6.81 0.01 8.17
N LYS A 49 8.07 0.11 8.60
CA LYS A 49 8.56 1.25 9.38
C LYS A 49 8.42 2.56 8.62
N ASN A 50 8.82 2.58 7.35
CA ASN A 50 8.73 3.78 6.53
C ASN A 50 7.28 4.19 6.29
N ASN A 51 6.39 3.22 6.09
CA ASN A 51 4.97 3.49 5.89
C ASN A 51 4.28 3.95 7.19
N ASP A 52 4.67 3.42 8.34
CA ASP A 52 4.16 3.89 9.62
C ASP A 52 4.56 5.36 9.86
N ALA A 53 5.82 5.71 9.56
CA ALA A 53 6.28 7.10 9.63
C ALA A 53 5.51 7.99 8.64
N ARG A 54 5.22 7.49 7.45
CA ARG A 54 4.40 8.20 6.45
C ARG A 54 3.01 8.49 6.97
N ARG A 55 2.36 7.53 7.61
CA ARG A 55 1.04 7.73 8.19
C ARG A 55 1.05 8.84 9.24
N GLU A 56 2.08 8.91 10.06
CA GLU A 56 2.22 9.98 11.04
C GLU A 56 2.39 11.35 10.36
N ARG A 57 3.18 11.44 9.28
CA ARG A 57 3.32 12.68 8.53
C ARG A 57 2.01 13.11 7.87
N LEU A 58 1.26 12.16 7.33
CA LEU A 58 -0.02 12.46 6.67
C LEU A 58 -1.05 13.04 7.65
N LYS A 59 -1.02 12.64 8.90
CA LYS A 59 -1.90 13.23 9.93
C LYS A 59 -1.70 14.73 10.08
N GLU A 60 -0.48 15.21 9.86
CA GLU A 60 -0.15 16.63 9.95
C GLU A 60 -0.69 17.44 8.76
N PHE A 61 -1.10 16.78 7.69
CA PHE A 61 -1.61 17.40 6.47
C PHE A 61 -3.14 17.29 6.32
N ASP A 62 -3.87 17.27 7.40
CA ASP A 62 -5.35 17.18 7.41
C ASP A 62 -5.90 15.91 6.75
N VAL A 63 -5.15 14.85 6.73
CA VAL A 63 -5.65 13.55 6.28
C VAL A 63 -6.30 12.85 7.47
N SER A 64 -7.59 12.52 7.36
CA SER A 64 -8.33 11.90 8.44
C SER A 64 -7.88 10.47 8.73
N ALA A 65 -8.20 9.95 9.92
CA ALA A 65 -7.89 8.57 10.27
C ALA A 65 -8.54 7.56 9.30
N ASP A 66 -9.76 7.84 8.84
CA ASP A 66 -10.46 6.99 7.87
C ASP A 66 -9.75 7.00 6.52
N GLU A 67 -9.28 8.17 6.08
CA GLU A 67 -8.51 8.31 4.85
C GLU A 67 -7.17 7.58 4.95
N ILE A 68 -6.48 7.71 6.06
CA ILE A 68 -5.21 7.02 6.30
C ILE A 68 -5.41 5.50 6.33
N ALA A 69 -6.51 5.02 6.86
CA ALA A 69 -6.83 3.59 6.89
C ALA A 69 -6.97 2.98 5.49
N ARG A 70 -7.24 3.78 4.47
CA ARG A 70 -7.30 3.35 3.08
C ARG A 70 -5.91 3.12 2.47
N LEU A 71 -4.87 3.69 3.05
CA LEU A 71 -3.51 3.55 2.54
C LEU A 71 -2.98 2.14 2.74
N ARG A 72 -2.60 1.49 1.64
CA ARG A 72 -1.95 0.18 1.61
C ARG A 72 -0.43 0.38 1.62
N GLY A 73 0.16 0.22 2.74
CA GLY A 73 1.61 0.35 2.89
C GLY A 73 2.16 -0.59 3.95
N PRO A 74 3.12 -1.41 3.62
CA PRO A 74 3.72 -1.67 2.29
C PRO A 74 2.75 -2.27 1.28
N VAL A 75 2.88 -1.86 0.01
CA VAL A 75 1.99 -2.36 -1.05
C VAL A 75 2.23 -3.82 -1.37
N GLY A 76 1.18 -4.47 -1.86
CA GLY A 76 1.24 -5.83 -2.36
C GLY A 76 0.96 -6.89 -1.31
N LEU A 77 0.52 -8.06 -1.75
CA LEU A 77 0.34 -9.21 -0.86
C LEU A 77 1.71 -9.71 -0.40
N TYR A 78 1.76 -10.24 0.83
CA TYR A 78 2.97 -10.85 1.33
C TYR A 78 3.15 -12.25 0.73
N ILE A 79 3.97 -12.32 -0.33
CA ILE A 79 4.26 -13.58 -1.04
C ILE A 79 5.76 -13.88 -1.11
N GLY A 80 6.56 -13.18 -0.31
CA GLY A 80 8.01 -13.36 -0.32
C GLY A 80 8.73 -12.65 -1.46
N SER A 81 8.07 -11.64 -2.06
CA SER A 81 8.61 -10.91 -3.21
C SER A 81 9.95 -10.25 -2.89
N LYS A 82 10.92 -10.39 -3.79
CA LYS A 82 12.25 -9.78 -3.66
C LYS A 82 12.69 -9.06 -4.93
N THR A 83 12.22 -9.50 -6.09
CA THR A 83 12.59 -8.91 -7.38
C THR A 83 11.51 -7.94 -7.85
N PRO A 84 11.86 -6.94 -8.71
CA PRO A 84 10.85 -6.03 -9.24
C PRO A 84 9.64 -6.71 -9.89
N PRO A 85 9.79 -7.74 -10.74
CA PRO A 85 8.61 -8.44 -11.29
C PRO A 85 7.74 -9.09 -10.22
N GLU A 86 8.33 -9.67 -9.20
CA GLU A 86 7.58 -10.28 -8.10
C GLU A 86 6.83 -9.24 -7.28
N ILE A 87 7.46 -8.09 -7.03
CA ILE A 87 6.84 -6.96 -6.34
C ILE A 87 5.65 -6.46 -7.15
N ALA A 88 5.81 -6.30 -8.46
CA ALA A 88 4.73 -5.89 -9.34
C ALA A 88 3.56 -6.88 -9.32
N LEU A 89 3.85 -8.17 -9.33
CA LEU A 89 2.84 -9.22 -9.24
C LEU A 89 2.07 -9.12 -7.91
N ALA A 90 2.77 -8.92 -6.81
CA ALA A 90 2.16 -8.80 -5.50
C ALA A 90 1.23 -7.58 -5.42
N ILE A 91 1.64 -6.46 -6.00
CA ILE A 91 0.83 -5.24 -6.04
C ILE A 91 -0.43 -5.46 -6.87
N LEU A 92 -0.30 -6.03 -8.06
CA LEU A 92 -1.43 -6.31 -8.94
C LEU A 92 -2.41 -7.31 -8.31
N ALA A 93 -1.90 -8.30 -7.60
CA ALA A 93 -2.73 -9.26 -6.89
C ALA A 93 -3.54 -8.58 -5.79
N GLU A 94 -2.93 -7.71 -5.01
CA GLU A 94 -3.63 -6.95 -3.97
C GLU A 94 -4.68 -6.02 -4.56
N MET A 95 -4.32 -5.29 -5.63
CA MET A 95 -5.25 -4.40 -6.33
C MET A 95 -6.47 -5.17 -6.84
N THR A 96 -6.25 -6.35 -7.42
CA THR A 96 -7.32 -7.20 -7.94
C THR A 96 -8.26 -7.65 -6.82
N ALA A 97 -7.70 -8.08 -5.69
CA ALA A 97 -8.48 -8.49 -4.53
C ALA A 97 -9.32 -7.33 -3.98
N VAL A 98 -8.74 -6.16 -3.85
CA VAL A 98 -9.44 -4.96 -3.38
C VAL A 98 -10.58 -4.58 -4.33
N ARG A 99 -10.33 -4.64 -5.62
CA ARG A 99 -11.33 -4.32 -6.64
C ARG A 99 -12.55 -5.23 -6.55
N HIS A 100 -12.35 -6.50 -6.23
CA HIS A 100 -13.43 -7.48 -6.13
C HIS A 100 -13.97 -7.65 -4.71
N GLY A 101 -13.48 -6.86 -3.76
CA GLY A 101 -13.92 -6.93 -2.36
C GLY A 101 -13.54 -8.23 -1.66
N VAL A 102 -12.49 -8.90 -2.11
CA VAL A 102 -12.03 -10.16 -1.53
C VAL A 102 -11.03 -9.88 -0.42
N SER A 103 -11.25 -10.52 0.74
CA SER A 103 -10.32 -10.42 1.87
C SER A 103 -9.03 -11.18 1.57
N GLU A 104 -7.91 -10.62 2.02
CA GLU A 104 -6.62 -11.29 1.88
C GLU A 104 -6.60 -12.61 2.63
N PRO A 105 -6.05 -13.68 2.03
CA PRO A 105 -5.80 -14.91 2.77
C PRO A 105 -4.86 -14.64 3.95
N SER A 106 -5.01 -15.37 5.04
CA SER A 106 -4.18 -15.16 6.23
C SER A 106 -2.68 -15.34 5.94
N TRP A 107 -2.32 -16.23 5.03
CA TRP A 107 -0.92 -16.45 4.65
C TRP A 107 -0.34 -15.29 3.84
N ALA A 108 -1.20 -14.49 3.20
CA ALA A 108 -0.77 -13.33 2.42
C ALA A 108 -0.73 -12.04 3.25
N ALA A 109 -1.15 -12.09 4.51
CA ALA A 109 -1.08 -10.96 5.41
C ALA A 109 0.38 -10.66 5.76
N LYS A 110 0.74 -9.37 5.73
CA LYS A 110 2.10 -8.96 6.08
C LYS A 110 2.37 -9.20 7.56
N PRO A 111 3.46 -9.86 7.92
CA PRO A 111 3.75 -10.13 9.33
C PRO A 111 3.98 -8.82 10.07
N ALA A 112 3.45 -8.73 11.29
CA ALA A 112 3.66 -7.59 12.18
C ALA A 112 5.08 -7.56 12.75
N ARG A 113 5.79 -8.69 12.66
CA ARG A 113 7.14 -8.87 13.17
C ARG A 113 8.10 -9.20 12.05
N ARG A 114 9.38 -8.88 12.30
CA ARG A 114 10.45 -9.35 11.44
C ARG A 114 10.37 -10.88 11.33
N PHE A 115 10.58 -11.39 10.11
CA PHE A 115 10.64 -12.81 9.85
C PHE A 115 11.65 -13.48 10.76
N ASP A 116 11.19 -14.50 11.49
CA ASP A 116 12.03 -15.36 12.33
C ASP A 116 12.06 -16.74 11.69
N PRO A 117 13.20 -17.15 11.08
CA PRO A 117 13.31 -18.46 10.45
C PRO A 117 13.09 -19.62 11.42
N SER A 118 13.37 -19.44 12.71
CA SER A 118 13.18 -20.49 13.69
C SER A 118 11.71 -20.70 14.05
N ALA A 119 10.88 -19.67 13.91
CA ALA A 119 9.44 -19.76 14.11
C ALA A 119 8.72 -20.28 12.87
N CYS A 120 9.42 -20.31 11.75
CA CYS A 120 8.90 -20.81 10.48
C CYS A 120 9.28 -22.27 10.22
N GLU A 121 9.29 -23.11 11.23
CA GLU A 121 9.09 -24.50 10.94
C GLU A 121 7.68 -24.65 10.42
N VAL A 122 7.56 -24.40 9.15
CA VAL A 122 6.35 -24.70 8.43
C VAL A 122 6.12 -26.18 8.57
N LYS A 123 5.27 -26.52 9.44
CA LYS A 123 4.52 -27.74 9.27
C LYS A 123 3.76 -27.56 7.98
N THR A 124 4.35 -28.01 6.88
CA THR A 124 3.59 -28.19 5.67
C THR A 124 2.32 -28.91 6.03
N PRO A 125 1.15 -28.33 5.83
CA PRO A 125 -0.06 -29.11 5.91
C PRO A 125 0.04 -30.16 4.81
N THR A 126 0.16 -31.34 5.22
CA THR A 126 -0.08 -32.46 4.33
C THR A 126 -1.55 -32.50 3.99
#